data_a396d8bf1cf07a6055308c23fe671ff4
#
_entry.id   a396d8bf1cf07a6055308c23fe671ff4
#
_cell.length_a   1.000
_cell.length_b   1.000
_cell.length_c   1.000
_cell.angle_alpha   90.00
_cell.angle_beta   90.00
_cell.angle_gamma   90.00
#
_symmetry.space_group_name_H-M   'P 1'
#
loop_
_entity.id
_entity.type
_entity.pdbx_description
1 polymer ?
#
loop_
_entity_poly.entity_id
_entity_poly.type
_entity_poly.pdbx_seq_one_letter_code
_entity_poly.pdbx_strand_id
1 'polypeptide(L)'
;MRDGVRNYIVYKVDGNAHGHQTELWALLLDPTGMNTVGSPEMILKNDQEWEHGIVEGQWFVKVGNEFYLFYSGCGYANDCYSIGIAKSSSALGPYTKKAQNPILRTRSPMTAKSW
;
A
#
# COMPACT_ATOMS: atom_id res chain seq x y z
N MET A 1 5.40 -5.48 -8.80
CA MET A 1 6.34 -5.85 -7.71
C MET A 1 7.05 -7.15 -8.04
N ARG A 2 8.30 -7.26 -7.67
CA ARG A 2 9.11 -8.44 -7.97
C ARG A 2 9.91 -8.88 -6.74
N ASP A 3 9.94 -10.18 -6.46
CA ASP A 3 10.69 -10.74 -5.32
C ASP A 3 11.87 -11.64 -5.77
N GLY A 4 12.63 -11.20 -6.74
CA GLY A 4 13.73 -11.96 -7.32
C GLY A 4 13.31 -12.64 -8.61
N VAL A 5 12.66 -13.80 -8.52
CA VAL A 5 12.23 -14.56 -9.69
C VAL A 5 10.73 -14.44 -10.01
N ARG A 6 9.92 -14.00 -9.03
CA ARG A 6 8.47 -13.91 -9.19
C ARG A 6 8.03 -12.48 -9.36
N ASN A 7 7.04 -12.29 -10.23
CA ASN A 7 6.43 -10.99 -10.49
C ASN A 7 4.99 -10.99 -9.97
N TYR A 8 4.58 -9.87 -9.41
CA TYR A 8 3.22 -9.70 -8.87
C TYR A 8 2.62 -8.43 -9.44
N ILE A 9 1.32 -8.47 -9.72
CA ILE A 9 0.56 -7.28 -10.00
C ILE A 9 -0.10 -6.84 -8.70
N VAL A 10 -0.02 -5.54 -8.41
CA VAL A 10 -0.65 -4.96 -7.22
C VAL A 10 -1.53 -3.83 -7.69
N TYR A 11 -2.78 -3.82 -7.25
CA TYR A 11 -3.76 -2.86 -7.72
C TYR A 11 -4.65 -2.37 -6.59
N LYS A 12 -5.16 -1.17 -6.77
CA LYS A 12 -6.08 -0.55 -5.83
C LYS A 12 -7.51 -0.85 -6.24
N VAL A 13 -8.33 -1.24 -5.27
CA VAL A 13 -9.77 -1.26 -5.43
C VAL A 13 -10.30 -0.04 -4.72
N ASP A 14 -10.80 0.92 -5.48
CA ASP A 14 -11.29 2.17 -4.95
C ASP A 14 -12.76 2.00 -4.56
N GLY A 15 -12.96 1.66 -3.30
CA GLY A 15 -14.30 1.45 -2.77
C GLY A 15 -15.06 2.73 -2.45
N ASN A 16 -14.40 3.89 -2.46
CA ASN A 16 -15.03 5.14 -2.05
C ASN A 16 -16.23 5.52 -2.93
N ALA A 17 -16.14 5.22 -4.22
CA ALA A 17 -17.21 5.51 -5.17
C ALA A 17 -18.49 4.70 -4.87
N HIS A 18 -18.36 3.63 -4.10
CA HIS A 18 -19.46 2.72 -3.77
C HIS A 18 -19.73 2.66 -2.27
N GLY A 19 -19.19 3.60 -1.50
CA GLY A 19 -19.37 3.62 -0.05
C GLY A 19 -18.54 2.59 0.69
N HIS A 20 -17.56 1.97 0.04
CA HIS A 20 -16.64 1.01 0.65
C HIS A 20 -15.28 1.63 0.87
N GLN A 21 -14.47 0.98 1.69
CA GLN A 21 -13.11 1.41 1.95
C GLN A 21 -12.19 0.96 0.82
N THR A 22 -11.12 1.72 0.59
CA THR A 22 -10.11 1.38 -0.40
C THR A 22 -9.27 0.20 0.08
N GLU A 23 -8.91 -0.68 -0.85
CA GLU A 23 -8.12 -1.87 -0.58
C GLU A 23 -7.02 -2.01 -1.62
N LEU A 24 -5.91 -2.61 -1.21
CA LEU A 24 -4.86 -3.03 -2.13
C LEU A 24 -4.89 -4.56 -2.25
N TRP A 25 -4.86 -5.02 -3.47
CA TRP A 25 -4.90 -6.44 -3.80
C TRP A 25 -3.67 -6.81 -4.63
N ALA A 26 -3.23 -8.05 -4.51
CA ALA A 26 -2.07 -8.55 -5.23
C ALA A 26 -2.35 -9.92 -5.82
N LEU A 27 -1.66 -10.21 -6.91
CA LEU A 27 -1.84 -11.44 -7.67
C LEU A 27 -0.51 -11.83 -8.30
N LEU A 28 -0.18 -13.13 -8.21
CA LEU A 28 1.03 -13.64 -8.83
C LEU A 28 0.87 -13.67 -10.35
N LEU A 29 1.93 -13.30 -11.06
CA LEU A 29 2.02 -13.45 -12.51
C LEU A 29 2.89 -14.65 -12.84
N ASP A 30 2.63 -15.25 -14.02
CA ASP A 30 3.50 -16.32 -14.50
C ASP A 30 4.89 -15.75 -14.87
N PRO A 31 5.88 -16.62 -15.18
CA PRO A 31 7.23 -16.12 -15.49
C PRO A 31 7.29 -15.18 -16.70
N THR A 32 6.33 -15.25 -17.62
CA THR A 32 6.28 -14.32 -18.76
C THR A 32 5.76 -12.96 -18.37
N GLY A 33 5.07 -12.85 -17.24
CA GLY A 33 4.40 -11.63 -16.83
C GLY A 33 3.11 -11.32 -17.59
N MET A 34 2.68 -12.23 -18.44
CA MET A 34 1.53 -12.00 -19.32
C MET A 34 0.24 -12.59 -18.78
N ASN A 35 0.32 -13.52 -17.83
CA ASN A 35 -0.84 -14.21 -17.29
C ASN A 35 -0.81 -14.23 -15.78
N THR A 36 -1.99 -14.21 -15.17
CA THR A 36 -2.13 -14.33 -13.72
C THR A 36 -2.15 -15.78 -13.29
N VAL A 37 -1.69 -16.04 -12.06
CA VAL A 37 -1.66 -17.36 -11.46
C VAL A 37 -2.38 -17.32 -10.13
N GLY A 38 -3.36 -18.18 -9.94
CA GLY A 38 -4.12 -18.27 -8.70
C GLY A 38 -5.17 -17.19 -8.56
N SER A 39 -5.53 -16.91 -7.33
CA SER A 39 -6.56 -15.93 -6.99
C SER A 39 -5.94 -14.69 -6.36
N PRO A 40 -6.57 -13.52 -6.53
CA PRO A 40 -6.07 -12.30 -5.87
C PRO A 40 -6.18 -12.40 -4.35
N GLU A 41 -5.21 -11.77 -3.68
CA GLU A 41 -5.19 -11.66 -2.23
C GLU A 41 -5.29 -10.19 -1.83
N MET A 42 -6.14 -9.89 -0.86
CA MET A 42 -6.22 -8.55 -0.30
C MET A 42 -5.06 -8.39 0.67
N ILE A 43 -4.13 -7.49 0.35
CA ILE A 43 -2.89 -7.34 1.12
C ILE A 43 -2.92 -6.18 2.10
N LEU A 44 -3.75 -5.19 1.85
CA LEU A 44 -3.88 -4.02 2.72
C LEU A 44 -5.25 -3.40 2.55
N LYS A 45 -5.85 -2.96 3.65
CA LYS A 45 -7.11 -2.22 3.60
C LYS A 45 -7.00 -0.96 4.44
N ASN A 46 -7.87 -0.01 4.20
CA ASN A 46 -7.99 1.14 5.04
C ASN A 46 -8.59 0.73 6.39
N ASP A 47 -7.81 0.83 7.47
CA ASP A 47 -8.25 0.50 8.82
C ASP A 47 -7.59 1.35 9.90
N GLN A 48 -6.79 2.35 9.51
CA GLN A 48 -6.23 3.32 10.44
C GLN A 48 -6.89 4.68 10.19
N GLU A 49 -7.17 5.40 11.27
CA GLU A 49 -7.95 6.63 11.20
C GLU A 49 -7.33 7.69 10.28
N TRP A 50 -6.00 7.82 10.32
CA TRP A 50 -5.30 8.83 9.50
C TRP A 50 -5.46 8.60 7.99
N GLU A 51 -5.82 7.40 7.59
CA GLU A 51 -5.97 7.04 6.18
C GLU A 51 -7.23 7.62 5.56
N HIS A 52 -8.22 7.93 6.37
CA HIS A 52 -9.50 8.54 5.93
C HIS A 52 -10.14 7.81 4.74
N GLY A 53 -10.15 6.48 4.80
CA GLY A 53 -10.78 5.66 3.79
C GLY A 53 -9.97 5.40 2.55
N ILE A 54 -8.72 5.85 2.48
CA ILE A 54 -7.90 5.74 1.28
C ILE A 54 -6.55 5.12 1.59
N VAL A 55 -6.18 4.09 0.84
CA VAL A 55 -4.83 3.53 0.77
C VAL A 55 -4.46 3.42 -0.71
N GLU A 56 -3.34 4.01 -1.10
CA GLU A 56 -2.94 4.07 -2.49
C GLU A 56 -1.44 4.37 -2.64
N GLY A 57 -0.97 4.48 -3.87
CA GLY A 57 0.41 4.88 -4.14
C GLY A 57 1.42 3.88 -3.60
N GLN A 58 1.11 2.60 -3.71
CA GLN A 58 1.92 1.55 -3.12
C GLN A 58 3.31 1.44 -3.74
N TRP A 59 4.29 1.23 -2.87
CA TRP A 59 5.69 1.03 -3.25
C TRP A 59 6.28 -0.06 -2.36
N PHE A 60 6.89 -1.08 -2.97
CA PHE A 60 7.41 -2.23 -2.26
C PHE A 60 8.93 -2.25 -2.25
N VAL A 61 9.49 -2.60 -1.09
CA VAL A 61 10.93 -2.81 -0.93
C VAL A 61 11.12 -4.15 -0.23
N LYS A 62 11.94 -5.03 -0.81
CA LYS A 62 12.30 -6.29 -0.19
C LYS A 62 13.66 -6.13 0.47
N VAL A 63 13.75 -6.46 1.76
CA VAL A 63 14.99 -6.45 2.52
C VAL A 63 15.14 -7.82 3.19
N GLY A 64 16.12 -8.59 2.75
CA GLY A 64 16.25 -9.97 3.23
C GLY A 64 15.01 -10.78 2.87
N ASN A 65 14.36 -11.33 3.87
CA ASN A 65 13.14 -12.12 3.70
C ASN A 65 11.86 -11.34 4.04
N GLU A 66 11.98 -10.02 4.21
CA GLU A 66 10.84 -9.18 4.56
C GLU A 66 10.47 -8.25 3.41
N PHE A 67 9.17 -8.06 3.22
CA PHE A 67 8.61 -7.11 2.28
C PHE A 67 8.08 -5.91 3.05
N TYR A 68 8.49 -4.72 2.63
CA TYR A 68 8.00 -3.46 3.20
C TYR A 68 7.14 -2.77 2.15
N LEU A 69 5.96 -2.39 2.57
CA LEU A 69 4.99 -1.71 1.72
C LEU A 69 4.81 -0.30 2.23
N PHE A 70 5.23 0.67 1.42
CA PHE A 70 4.96 2.09 1.66
C PHE A 70 3.69 2.44 0.90
N TYR A 71 2.81 3.18 1.54
CA TYR A 71 1.55 3.57 0.91
C TYR A 71 1.12 4.94 1.38
N SER A 72 0.29 5.59 0.58
CA SER A 72 -0.27 6.89 0.89
C SER A 72 -1.70 6.74 1.38
N GLY A 73 -2.08 7.59 2.29
CA GLY A 73 -3.44 7.64 2.81
C GLY A 73 -3.98 9.05 2.82
N CYS A 74 -5.27 9.19 3.01
CA CYS A 74 -6.03 10.43 3.14
C CYS A 74 -6.33 11.17 1.83
N GLY A 75 -5.76 10.77 0.71
CA GLY A 75 -6.04 11.41 -0.58
C GLY A 75 -5.16 12.61 -0.88
N TYR A 76 -4.69 12.67 -2.11
CA TYR A 76 -3.70 13.65 -2.56
C TYR A 76 -4.19 15.10 -2.53
N ALA A 77 -5.50 15.31 -2.54
CA ALA A 77 -6.08 16.65 -2.59
C ALA A 77 -6.26 17.30 -1.22
N ASN A 78 -5.86 16.60 -0.15
CA ASN A 78 -6.08 17.04 1.23
C ASN A 78 -4.78 17.26 1.97
N ASP A 79 -4.82 18.14 2.98
CA ASP A 79 -3.67 18.44 3.83
C ASP A 79 -3.21 17.23 4.63
N CYS A 80 -4.06 16.25 4.80
CA CYS A 80 -3.76 15.04 5.58
C CYS A 80 -3.00 13.98 4.79
N TYR A 81 -2.72 14.20 3.51
CA TYR A 81 -2.02 13.22 2.68
C TYR A 81 -0.67 12.87 3.32
N SER A 82 -0.51 11.59 3.63
CA SER A 82 0.59 11.11 4.46
C SER A 82 1.01 9.72 4.01
N ILE A 83 2.18 9.27 4.48
CA ILE A 83 2.73 7.97 4.10
C ILE A 83 2.80 7.07 5.32
N GLY A 84 2.32 5.85 5.16
CA GLY A 84 2.42 4.79 6.13
C GLY A 84 3.30 3.65 5.63
N ILE A 85 3.59 2.72 6.53
CA ILE A 85 4.39 1.54 6.23
C ILE A 85 3.75 0.30 6.83
N ALA A 86 3.83 -0.80 6.09
CA ALA A 86 3.44 -2.12 6.55
C ALA A 86 4.49 -3.13 6.12
N LYS A 87 4.52 -4.29 6.76
CA LYS A 87 5.49 -5.33 6.41
C LYS A 87 4.85 -6.71 6.39
N SER A 88 5.48 -7.62 5.65
CA SER A 88 5.09 -9.01 5.59
C SER A 88 6.31 -9.87 5.25
N SER A 89 6.28 -11.12 5.69
CA SER A 89 7.28 -12.11 5.28
C SER A 89 6.94 -12.75 3.93
N SER A 90 5.79 -12.42 3.35
CA SER A 90 5.32 -12.94 2.06
C SER A 90 4.85 -11.80 1.18
N ALA A 91 5.15 -11.87 -0.12
CA ALA A 91 4.71 -10.84 -1.09
C ALA A 91 3.19 -10.69 -1.11
N LEU A 92 2.45 -11.78 -0.95
CA LEU A 92 0.99 -11.78 -0.93
C LEU A 92 0.40 -11.54 0.46
N GLY A 93 1.23 -11.13 1.42
CA GLY A 93 0.74 -10.79 2.75
C GLY A 93 0.50 -12.00 3.66
N PRO A 94 -0.24 -11.79 4.71
CA PRO A 94 -0.86 -10.51 5.11
C PRO A 94 0.19 -9.49 5.56
N TYR A 95 -0.07 -8.22 5.27
CA TYR A 95 0.79 -7.13 5.69
C TYR A 95 0.31 -6.54 7.00
N THR A 96 1.27 -6.28 7.89
CA THR A 96 1.00 -5.70 9.21
C THR A 96 1.46 -4.25 9.23
N LYS A 97 0.56 -3.33 9.49
CA LYS A 97 0.85 -1.90 9.56
C LYS A 97 1.61 -1.56 10.82
N LYS A 98 2.51 -0.58 10.71
CA LYS A 98 3.17 -0.02 11.88
C LYS A 98 2.13 0.73 12.74
N ALA A 99 2.16 0.49 14.04
CA ALA A 99 1.19 1.11 14.96
C ALA A 99 1.33 2.64 14.98
N GLN A 100 2.56 3.15 14.78
CA GLN A 100 2.84 4.58 14.81
C GLN A 100 2.72 5.25 13.44
N ASN A 101 2.02 4.64 12.48
CA ASN A 101 1.72 5.30 11.20
C ASN A 101 0.90 6.57 11.44
N PRO A 102 1.02 7.60 10.60
CA PRO A 102 1.92 7.65 9.44
C PRO A 102 3.36 7.96 9.83
N ILE A 103 4.29 7.55 8.98
CA ILE A 103 5.72 7.81 9.20
C ILE A 103 6.17 9.14 8.60
N LEU A 104 5.38 9.67 7.67
CA LEU A 104 5.62 10.95 7.03
C LEU A 104 4.29 11.63 6.80
N ARG A 105 4.15 12.88 7.23
CA ARG A 105 2.90 13.64 7.11
C ARG A 105 3.12 14.98 6.48
N THR A 106 2.05 15.47 5.82
CA THR A 106 1.94 16.85 5.40
C THR A 106 1.76 17.72 6.64
N ARG A 107 2.47 18.83 6.69
CA ARG A 107 2.29 19.84 7.72
C ARG A 107 1.49 21.01 7.17
N SER A 108 0.68 21.61 8.01
CA SER A 108 -0.09 22.79 7.65
C SER A 108 0.32 23.95 8.54
N PRO A 109 0.73 25.10 7.97
CA PRO A 109 0.91 25.34 6.54
C PRO A 109 2.12 24.60 5.98
N MET A 110 2.01 24.19 4.73
CA MET A 110 3.09 23.53 4.05
C MET A 110 4.20 24.51 3.71
N THR A 111 5.42 24.21 4.12
CA THR A 111 6.58 25.07 3.87
C THR A 111 7.77 24.20 3.52
N ALA A 112 8.84 24.84 2.99
CA ALA A 112 10.10 24.15 2.71
C ALA A 112 10.71 23.53 3.97
N LYS A 113 10.35 24.03 5.14
CA LYS A 113 10.84 23.53 6.43
C LYS A 113 10.09 22.29 6.89
N SER A 114 9.07 21.87 6.17
CA SER A 114 8.28 20.68 6.51
C SER A 114 9.07 19.40 6.40
N TRP A 115 10.28 19.51 5.88
CA TRP A 115 11.20 18.39 5.71
C TRP A 115 12.38 18.52 6.70
#